data_45532ee58d34e9003073d95d4dda79db
#
_entry.id   45532ee58d34e9003073d95d4dda79db
#
_cell.length_a   1.000
_cell.length_b   1.000
_cell.length_c   1.000
_cell.angle_alpha   90.00
_cell.angle_beta   90.00
_cell.angle_gamma   90.00
#
_symmetry.space_group_name_H-M   'P 1'
#
loop_
_entity.id
_entity.type
_entity.pdbx_description
1 polymer ?
#
loop_
_entity_poly.entity_id
_entity_poly.type
_entity_poly.pdbx_seq_one_letter_code
_entity_poly.pdbx_strand_id
1 'polypeptide(L)'
;LGKDVDDIWLDKFMKGIHSDLNFYKLNLIGGDTTKNLHNTVLSLTIFGDLKDKKFIKRSSAKLNNSIYVSGTIGDSSLGLFCRNNLDFQLPKKYSDYLKNRYLLPEPRIELTNFINKNATSSTDISDGLYSDLKNICMTSKLGAEINFSNIPLSVAASRIIKENPTLKSQIINGGDDYEILFTGPDGLDKKKNITKIGKMTRGDQIILTDFDDRISLDGYKHEI
;
A
#
# COMPACT_ATOMS: atom_id res chain seq x y z
N LEU A 1 -6.43 19.20 -19.52
CA LEU A 1 -6.79 20.02 -18.36
C LEU A 1 -8.23 20.49 -18.46
N GLY A 2 -8.96 20.49 -17.35
CA GLY A 2 -10.33 20.99 -17.26
C GLY A 2 -10.44 22.52 -17.30
N LYS A 3 -11.67 23.03 -17.31
CA LYS A 3 -11.93 24.49 -17.35
C LYS A 3 -11.58 25.23 -16.06
N ASP A 4 -11.48 24.52 -14.97
CA ASP A 4 -11.20 24.98 -13.60
C ASP A 4 -9.70 25.05 -13.29
N VAL A 5 -8.85 24.67 -14.24
CA VAL A 5 -7.39 24.75 -14.11
C VAL A 5 -6.90 26.10 -14.63
N ASP A 6 -6.33 26.90 -13.72
CA ASP A 6 -5.67 28.15 -14.03
C ASP A 6 -4.12 28.02 -14.00
N ASP A 7 -3.44 29.10 -14.39
CA ASP A 7 -1.98 29.15 -14.41
C ASP A 7 -1.37 28.97 -13.01
N ILE A 8 -2.08 29.40 -11.95
CA ILE A 8 -1.62 29.27 -10.57
C ILE A 8 -1.63 27.79 -10.14
N TRP A 9 -2.70 27.08 -10.50
CA TRP A 9 -2.81 25.64 -10.24
C TRP A 9 -1.71 24.89 -10.99
N LEU A 10 -1.55 25.21 -12.28
CA LEU A 10 -0.54 24.56 -13.13
C LEU A 10 0.89 24.78 -12.62
N ASP A 11 1.22 25.98 -12.20
CA ASP A 11 2.54 26.29 -11.61
C ASP A 11 2.79 25.49 -10.33
N LYS A 12 1.80 25.40 -9.44
CA LYS A 12 1.91 24.58 -8.22
C LYS A 12 2.06 23.09 -8.51
N PHE A 13 1.29 22.59 -9.49
CA PHE A 13 1.36 21.19 -9.91
C PHE A 13 2.73 20.86 -10.50
N MET A 14 3.26 21.70 -11.38
CA MET A 14 4.60 21.50 -11.97
C MET A 14 5.72 21.62 -10.93
N LYS A 15 5.58 22.49 -9.93
CA LYS A 15 6.52 22.55 -8.78
C LYS A 15 6.50 21.26 -7.97
N GLY A 16 5.32 20.67 -7.73
CA GLY A 16 5.19 19.38 -7.09
C GLY A 16 5.91 18.28 -7.86
N ILE A 17 5.63 18.13 -9.16
CA ILE A 17 6.31 17.17 -10.03
C ILE A 17 7.83 17.38 -9.98
N HIS A 18 8.30 18.62 -10.12
CA HIS A 18 9.73 18.91 -10.09
C HIS A 18 10.39 18.51 -8.75
N SER A 19 9.70 18.75 -7.64
CA SER A 19 10.16 18.33 -6.31
C SER A 19 10.32 16.82 -6.23
N ASP A 20 9.32 16.05 -6.70
CA ASP A 20 9.34 14.59 -6.67
C ASP A 20 10.41 14.02 -7.62
N LEU A 21 10.54 14.56 -8.83
CA LEU A 21 11.61 14.17 -9.76
C LEU A 21 13.00 14.32 -9.14
N ASN A 22 13.26 15.44 -8.45
CA ASN A 22 14.54 15.68 -7.77
C ASN A 22 14.74 14.74 -6.59
N PHE A 23 13.71 14.57 -5.75
CA PHE A 23 13.78 13.72 -4.56
C PHE A 23 14.01 12.25 -4.92
N TYR A 24 13.25 11.73 -5.89
CA TYR A 24 13.35 10.34 -6.34
C TYR A 24 14.42 10.12 -7.44
N LYS A 25 15.13 11.17 -7.87
CA LYS A 25 16.14 11.11 -8.92
C LYS A 25 15.60 10.54 -10.23
N LEU A 26 14.42 11.00 -10.61
CA LEU A 26 13.74 10.62 -11.84
C LEU A 26 14.00 11.67 -12.94
N ASN A 27 13.97 11.23 -14.19
CA ASN A 27 14.08 12.11 -15.35
C ASN A 27 12.72 12.23 -16.04
N LEU A 28 12.26 13.46 -16.28
CA LEU A 28 11.12 13.70 -17.14
C LEU A 28 11.56 13.52 -18.60
N ILE A 29 10.98 12.53 -19.29
CA ILE A 29 11.36 12.20 -20.67
C ILE A 29 10.37 12.75 -21.70
N GLY A 30 9.21 13.24 -21.27
CA GLY A 30 8.22 13.84 -22.14
C GLY A 30 6.91 14.08 -21.44
N GLY A 31 5.97 14.67 -22.16
CA GLY A 31 4.63 14.95 -21.70
C GLY A 31 3.86 15.77 -22.74
N ASP A 32 2.56 15.81 -22.63
CA ASP A 32 1.70 16.64 -23.43
C ASP A 32 0.56 17.21 -22.58
N THR A 33 0.07 18.38 -22.96
CA THR A 33 -1.01 19.08 -22.27
C THR A 33 -2.08 19.46 -23.28
N THR A 34 -3.26 18.86 -23.13
CA THR A 34 -4.42 19.17 -23.99
C THR A 34 -5.57 19.74 -23.17
N LYS A 35 -6.43 20.50 -23.82
CA LYS A 35 -7.65 21.03 -23.21
C LYS A 35 -8.74 19.96 -23.19
N ASN A 36 -9.40 19.81 -22.04
CA ASN A 36 -10.59 18.98 -21.89
C ASN A 36 -11.82 19.85 -21.59
N LEU A 37 -12.97 19.47 -22.12
CA LEU A 37 -14.24 20.21 -21.92
C LEU A 37 -14.88 19.93 -20.55
N HIS A 38 -14.48 18.84 -19.90
CA HIS A 38 -15.06 18.36 -18.65
C HIS A 38 -14.03 18.42 -17.51
N ASN A 39 -13.64 17.28 -17.00
CA ASN A 39 -12.78 17.15 -15.83
C ASN A 39 -11.29 17.16 -16.21
N THR A 40 -10.43 17.57 -15.29
CA THR A 40 -8.99 17.38 -15.43
C THR A 40 -8.67 15.89 -15.32
N VAL A 41 -7.91 15.38 -16.28
CA VAL A 41 -7.38 14.02 -16.29
C VAL A 41 -5.86 14.10 -16.32
N LEU A 42 -5.21 13.40 -15.40
CA LEU A 42 -3.76 13.26 -15.32
C LEU A 42 -3.40 11.80 -15.58
N SER A 43 -2.48 11.57 -16.51
CA SER A 43 -1.93 10.25 -16.79
C SER A 43 -0.42 10.29 -16.63
N LEU A 44 0.12 9.36 -15.84
CA LEU A 44 1.56 9.25 -15.61
C LEU A 44 2.03 7.86 -16.05
N THR A 45 3.09 7.84 -16.87
CA THR A 45 3.76 6.61 -17.25
C THR A 45 5.19 6.64 -16.73
N ILE A 46 5.59 5.59 -16.01
CA ILE A 46 6.95 5.46 -15.46
C ILE A 46 7.63 4.27 -16.11
N PHE A 47 8.83 4.49 -16.62
CA PHE A 47 9.70 3.43 -17.14
C PHE A 47 10.82 3.16 -16.15
N GLY A 48 11.11 1.88 -15.90
CA GLY A 48 12.22 1.45 -15.07
C GLY A 48 13.07 0.40 -15.79
N ASP A 49 14.39 0.48 -15.58
CA ASP A 49 15.35 -0.52 -16.06
C ASP A 49 15.82 -1.38 -14.88
N LEU A 50 15.60 -2.67 -14.97
CA LEU A 50 16.03 -3.63 -13.95
C LEU A 50 17.53 -3.89 -13.99
N LYS A 51 18.19 -3.65 -15.14
CA LYS A 51 19.60 -3.98 -15.38
C LYS A 51 19.86 -5.46 -14.97
N ASP A 52 20.76 -5.65 -14.02
CA ASP A 52 21.14 -6.97 -13.48
C ASP A 52 20.23 -7.43 -12.34
N LYS A 53 19.17 -6.68 -12.02
CA LYS A 53 18.26 -7.04 -10.91
C LYS A 53 17.25 -8.09 -11.34
N LYS A 54 16.92 -8.95 -10.41
CA LYS A 54 15.90 -9.99 -10.60
C LYS A 54 14.52 -9.34 -10.75
N PHE A 55 13.76 -9.77 -11.75
CA PHE A 55 12.33 -9.45 -11.85
C PHE A 55 11.52 -10.31 -10.86
N ILE A 56 11.00 -9.68 -9.79
CA ILE A 56 10.21 -10.37 -8.77
C ILE A 56 8.75 -10.32 -9.18
N LYS A 57 8.16 -11.50 -9.45
CA LYS A 57 6.77 -11.63 -9.91
C LYS A 57 5.83 -11.86 -8.74
N ARG A 58 4.57 -11.46 -8.86
CA ARG A 58 3.49 -11.85 -7.93
C ARG A 58 3.31 -13.37 -7.86
N SER A 59 3.52 -14.08 -8.96
CA SER A 59 3.30 -15.54 -9.14
C SER A 59 4.46 -16.43 -8.68
N SER A 60 5.41 -15.92 -7.93
CA SER A 60 6.63 -16.67 -7.57
C SER A 60 6.73 -17.02 -6.08
N ALA A 61 5.65 -16.88 -5.32
CA ALA A 61 5.61 -17.33 -3.94
C ALA A 61 5.81 -18.84 -3.84
N LYS A 62 6.43 -19.29 -2.75
CA LYS A 62 6.70 -20.71 -2.52
C LYS A 62 6.01 -21.18 -1.23
N LEU A 63 5.63 -22.44 -1.20
CA LEU A 63 5.10 -23.07 0.01
C LEU A 63 6.06 -22.86 1.20
N ASN A 64 5.52 -22.58 2.36
CA ASN A 64 6.23 -22.27 3.60
C ASN A 64 7.06 -20.98 3.56
N ASN A 65 7.00 -20.15 2.51
CA ASN A 65 7.54 -18.82 2.60
C ASN A 65 6.82 -18.03 3.69
N SER A 66 7.56 -17.25 4.45
CA SER A 66 6.99 -16.24 5.34
C SER A 66 6.44 -15.08 4.51
N ILE A 67 5.36 -14.46 5.00
CA ILE A 67 4.71 -13.28 4.41
C ILE A 67 5.13 -12.07 5.23
N TYR A 68 5.56 -11.02 4.55
CA TYR A 68 6.08 -9.79 5.14
C TYR A 68 5.39 -8.58 4.55
N VAL A 69 5.28 -7.54 5.38
CA VAL A 69 4.92 -6.19 4.94
C VAL A 69 5.96 -5.18 5.37
N SER A 70 6.10 -4.11 4.62
CA SER A 70 6.86 -2.94 5.03
C SER A 70 5.98 -1.96 5.82
N GLY A 71 6.60 -1.09 6.60
CA GLY A 71 5.96 0.02 7.29
C GLY A 71 4.78 -0.36 8.18
N THR A 72 3.69 0.41 8.09
CA THR A 72 2.43 0.22 8.83
C THR A 72 1.24 0.18 7.88
N ILE A 73 0.24 -0.64 8.21
CA ILE A 73 -0.89 -0.97 7.33
C ILE A 73 -2.18 -0.31 7.83
N GLY A 74 -3.01 0.16 6.90
CA GLY A 74 -4.32 0.75 7.15
C GLY A 74 -4.28 2.24 7.50
N ASP A 75 -3.12 2.85 7.54
CA ASP A 75 -2.99 4.28 7.83
C ASP A 75 -3.68 5.15 6.78
N SER A 76 -3.59 4.77 5.52
CA SER A 76 -4.18 5.49 4.40
C SER A 76 -5.70 5.47 4.43
N SER A 77 -6.30 4.31 4.58
CA SER A 77 -7.76 4.18 4.64
C SER A 77 -8.36 4.91 5.84
N LEU A 78 -7.70 4.84 7.01
CA LEU A 78 -8.10 5.65 8.18
C LEU A 78 -7.86 7.14 7.94
N GLY A 79 -6.85 7.50 7.18
CA GLY A 79 -6.56 8.88 6.74
C GLY A 79 -7.67 9.46 5.87
N LEU A 80 -8.21 8.66 4.95
CA LEU A 80 -9.38 9.03 4.14
C LEU A 80 -10.60 9.32 5.04
N PHE A 81 -10.84 8.49 6.05
CA PHE A 81 -11.91 8.74 7.02
C PHE A 81 -11.69 10.04 7.80
N CYS A 82 -10.48 10.30 8.30
CA CYS A 82 -10.15 11.57 8.94
C CYS A 82 -10.33 12.77 8.00
N ARG A 83 -10.06 12.61 6.71
CA ARG A 83 -10.27 13.67 5.70
C ARG A 83 -11.75 13.95 5.48
N ASN A 84 -12.59 12.92 5.49
CA ASN A 84 -14.05 13.01 5.32
C ASN A 84 -14.78 13.41 6.62
N ASN A 85 -14.06 14.01 7.58
CA ASN A 85 -14.58 14.51 8.85
C ASN A 85 -15.20 13.45 9.77
N LEU A 86 -14.83 12.19 9.67
CA LEU A 86 -15.08 11.22 10.72
C LEU A 86 -14.17 11.58 11.91
N ASP A 87 -14.79 12.08 12.97
CA ASP A 87 -14.08 12.47 14.17
C ASP A 87 -13.83 11.24 15.06
N PHE A 88 -12.58 10.80 15.08
CA PHE A 88 -12.13 9.75 16.00
C PHE A 88 -11.66 10.29 17.35
N GLN A 89 -11.91 11.57 17.65
CA GLN A 89 -11.41 12.27 18.85
C GLN A 89 -9.89 12.14 19.05
N LEU A 90 -9.15 12.03 17.93
CA LEU A 90 -7.71 11.93 17.95
C LEU A 90 -7.05 13.28 18.20
N PRO A 91 -5.93 13.31 18.95
CA PRO A 91 -5.05 14.46 18.93
C PRO A 91 -4.66 14.84 17.50
N LYS A 92 -4.67 16.15 17.21
CA LYS A 92 -4.43 16.70 15.86
C LYS A 92 -3.22 16.08 15.16
N LYS A 93 -2.11 15.85 15.88
CA LYS A 93 -0.89 15.24 15.32
C LYS A 93 -1.12 13.85 14.69
N TYR A 94 -2.05 13.05 15.25
CA TYR A 94 -2.36 11.71 14.72
C TYR A 94 -3.32 11.79 13.53
N SER A 95 -4.30 12.67 13.60
CA SER A 95 -5.18 12.94 12.46
C SER A 95 -4.40 13.49 11.27
N ASP A 96 -3.50 14.45 11.48
CA ASP A 96 -2.64 15.00 10.42
C ASP A 96 -1.69 13.92 9.85
N TYR A 97 -1.12 13.06 10.69
CA TYR A 97 -0.30 11.93 10.24
C TYR A 97 -1.08 11.00 9.31
N LEU A 98 -2.27 10.55 9.71
CA LEU A 98 -3.10 9.64 8.90
C LEU A 98 -3.51 10.30 7.57
N LYS A 99 -3.95 11.57 7.62
CA LYS A 99 -4.28 12.35 6.39
C LYS A 99 -3.09 12.44 5.44
N ASN A 100 -1.89 12.66 5.97
CA ASN A 100 -0.69 12.72 5.15
C ASN A 100 -0.35 11.35 4.55
N ARG A 101 -0.53 10.25 5.26
CA ARG A 101 -0.33 8.90 4.71
C ARG A 101 -1.23 8.62 3.51
N TYR A 102 -2.48 9.10 3.56
CA TYR A 102 -3.40 9.00 2.42
C TYR A 102 -3.02 9.93 1.26
N LEU A 103 -2.67 11.19 1.54
CA LEU A 103 -2.44 12.21 0.51
C LEU A 103 -1.05 12.12 -0.14
N LEU A 104 -0.06 11.62 0.58
CA LEU A 104 1.35 11.61 0.20
C LEU A 104 1.95 10.23 0.50
N PRO A 105 1.59 9.19 -0.26
CA PRO A 105 2.19 7.86 -0.08
C PRO A 105 3.69 7.91 -0.39
N GLU A 106 4.49 7.18 0.40
CA GLU A 106 5.94 7.17 0.29
C GLU A 106 6.44 5.85 -0.33
N PRO A 107 6.94 5.85 -1.56
CA PRO A 107 7.56 4.68 -2.16
C PRO A 107 8.76 4.18 -1.34
N ARG A 108 8.81 2.88 -1.05
CA ARG A 108 9.85 2.25 -0.22
C ARG A 108 11.13 1.95 -1.01
N ILE A 109 11.70 2.96 -1.68
CA ILE A 109 12.89 2.79 -2.53
C ILE A 109 14.12 2.30 -1.74
N GLU A 110 14.24 2.66 -0.47
CA GLU A 110 15.32 2.21 0.41
C GLU A 110 15.31 0.69 0.64
N LEU A 111 14.18 0.03 0.37
CA LEU A 111 14.05 -1.43 0.48
C LEU A 111 14.35 -2.17 -0.82
N THR A 112 14.54 -1.46 -1.94
CA THR A 112 14.69 -2.07 -3.28
C THR A 112 15.76 -3.17 -3.31
N ASN A 113 16.95 -2.91 -2.80
CA ASN A 113 18.04 -3.91 -2.82
C ASN A 113 17.75 -5.09 -1.88
N PHE A 114 17.13 -4.81 -0.73
CA PHE A 114 16.75 -5.86 0.22
C PHE A 114 15.68 -6.77 -0.36
N ILE A 115 14.62 -6.22 -0.93
CA ILE A 115 13.53 -6.96 -1.57
C ILE A 115 14.06 -7.75 -2.76
N ASN A 116 14.87 -7.14 -3.62
CA ASN A 116 15.43 -7.82 -4.79
C ASN A 116 16.27 -9.05 -4.43
N LYS A 117 17.03 -8.97 -3.33
CA LYS A 117 17.88 -10.07 -2.85
C LYS A 117 17.06 -11.20 -2.20
N ASN A 118 16.03 -10.88 -1.45
CA ASN A 118 15.41 -11.81 -0.50
C ASN A 118 13.99 -12.26 -0.88
N ALA A 119 13.24 -11.44 -1.63
CA ALA A 119 11.86 -11.77 -1.94
C ALA A 119 11.76 -12.87 -3.02
N THR A 120 10.76 -13.74 -2.86
CA THR A 120 10.33 -14.71 -3.87
C THR A 120 9.19 -14.16 -4.69
N SER A 121 8.21 -13.50 -4.09
CA SER A 121 7.16 -12.73 -4.76
C SER A 121 6.99 -11.37 -4.09
N SER A 122 6.44 -10.39 -4.81
CA SER A 122 6.19 -9.06 -4.26
C SER A 122 5.09 -8.34 -5.04
N THR A 123 4.37 -7.48 -4.33
CA THR A 123 3.45 -6.46 -4.85
C THR A 123 3.44 -5.26 -3.90
N ASP A 124 2.87 -4.15 -4.34
CA ASP A 124 2.44 -3.07 -3.46
C ASP A 124 1.09 -3.40 -2.81
N ILE A 125 0.73 -2.63 -1.77
CA ILE A 125 -0.61 -2.68 -1.14
C ILE A 125 -1.36 -1.44 -1.61
N SER A 126 -2.10 -1.60 -2.71
CA SER A 126 -2.92 -0.57 -3.34
C SER A 126 -4.41 -0.80 -3.17
N ASP A 127 -4.85 -2.06 -3.26
CA ASP A 127 -6.27 -2.46 -3.14
C ASP A 127 -6.63 -2.99 -1.75
N GLY A 128 -5.67 -2.99 -0.85
CA GLY A 128 -5.76 -3.50 0.51
C GLY A 128 -5.00 -4.80 0.74
N LEU A 129 -4.53 -4.99 1.97
CA LEU A 129 -3.67 -6.13 2.32
C LEU A 129 -4.28 -7.47 1.91
N TYR A 130 -5.59 -7.67 2.16
CA TYR A 130 -6.26 -8.91 1.82
C TYR A 130 -6.33 -9.14 0.31
N SER A 131 -6.74 -8.11 -0.45
CA SER A 131 -6.86 -8.19 -1.91
C SER A 131 -5.52 -8.48 -2.58
N ASP A 132 -4.48 -7.76 -2.19
CA ASP A 132 -3.16 -7.91 -2.77
C ASP A 132 -2.48 -9.23 -2.37
N LEU A 133 -2.72 -9.71 -1.14
CA LEU A 133 -2.30 -11.06 -0.74
C LEU A 133 -3.04 -12.14 -1.55
N LYS A 134 -4.35 -11.95 -1.77
CA LYS A 134 -5.16 -12.85 -2.59
C LYS A 134 -4.62 -12.97 -4.03
N ASN A 135 -4.17 -11.85 -4.60
CA ASN A 135 -3.54 -11.83 -5.92
C ASN A 135 -2.23 -12.66 -5.95
N ILE A 136 -1.39 -12.57 -4.91
CA ILE A 136 -0.20 -13.43 -4.77
C ILE A 136 -0.61 -14.90 -4.64
N CYS A 137 -1.60 -15.21 -3.79
CA CYS A 137 -2.09 -16.59 -3.57
C CYS A 137 -2.60 -17.20 -4.86
N MET A 138 -3.52 -16.53 -5.55
CA MET A 138 -4.13 -17.01 -6.79
C MET A 138 -3.08 -17.26 -7.88
N THR A 139 -2.18 -16.29 -8.10
CA THR A 139 -1.17 -16.40 -9.17
C THR A 139 -0.07 -17.39 -8.84
N SER A 140 0.18 -17.68 -7.56
CA SER A 140 1.15 -18.70 -7.11
C SER A 140 0.51 -20.07 -6.87
N LYS A 141 -0.82 -20.20 -6.94
CA LYS A 141 -1.60 -21.41 -6.63
C LYS A 141 -1.33 -21.93 -5.22
N LEU A 142 -1.35 -21.03 -4.26
CA LEU A 142 -1.11 -21.29 -2.83
C LEU A 142 -2.16 -20.56 -2.00
N GLY A 143 -2.36 -21.03 -0.77
CA GLY A 143 -3.06 -20.30 0.27
C GLY A 143 -2.13 -19.49 1.14
N ALA A 144 -2.69 -18.82 2.15
CA ALA A 144 -1.96 -18.07 3.14
C ALA A 144 -2.60 -18.21 4.52
N GLU A 145 -1.79 -18.10 5.56
CA GLU A 145 -2.22 -17.91 6.94
C GLU A 145 -1.56 -16.65 7.47
N ILE A 146 -2.36 -15.66 7.84
CA ILE A 146 -1.90 -14.41 8.45
C ILE A 146 -2.59 -14.19 9.79
N ASN A 147 -1.89 -13.53 10.72
CA ASN A 147 -2.44 -13.21 12.04
C ASN A 147 -2.60 -11.69 12.15
N PHE A 148 -3.83 -11.23 12.46
CA PHE A 148 -4.12 -9.81 12.58
C PHE A 148 -3.23 -9.13 13.63
N SER A 149 -2.96 -9.78 14.74
CA SER A 149 -2.14 -9.23 15.82
C SER A 149 -0.67 -8.99 15.42
N ASN A 150 -0.21 -9.62 14.33
CA ASN A 150 1.12 -9.40 13.77
C ASN A 150 1.18 -8.27 12.74
N ILE A 151 0.03 -7.74 12.30
CA ILE A 151 0.00 -6.65 11.33
C ILE A 151 0.50 -5.37 12.02
N PRO A 152 1.55 -4.72 11.47
CA PRO A 152 2.09 -3.52 12.08
C PRO A 152 1.12 -2.35 11.91
N LEU A 153 0.68 -1.79 13.03
CA LEU A 153 -0.16 -0.60 13.09
C LEU A 153 0.63 0.60 13.58
N SER A 154 0.36 1.76 13.04
CA SER A 154 0.86 3.02 13.61
C SER A 154 0.24 3.27 14.99
N VAL A 155 0.85 4.17 15.75
CA VAL A 155 0.27 4.62 17.03
C VAL A 155 -1.13 5.23 16.83
N ALA A 156 -1.34 5.94 15.72
CA ALA A 156 -2.62 6.53 15.37
C ALA A 156 -3.67 5.46 15.06
N ALA A 157 -3.36 4.51 14.18
CA ALA A 157 -4.24 3.40 13.85
C ALA A 157 -4.57 2.53 15.06
N SER A 158 -3.56 2.20 15.89
CA SER A 158 -3.76 1.41 17.11
C SER A 158 -4.74 2.07 18.09
N ARG A 159 -4.72 3.40 18.22
CA ARG A 159 -5.69 4.12 19.05
C ARG A 159 -7.11 4.02 18.52
N ILE A 160 -7.28 4.24 17.21
CA ILE A 160 -8.60 4.13 16.57
C ILE A 160 -9.18 2.72 16.76
N ILE A 161 -8.37 1.68 16.46
CA ILE A 161 -8.81 0.28 16.55
C ILE A 161 -9.16 -0.13 17.99
N LYS A 162 -8.43 0.41 18.98
CA LYS A 162 -8.74 0.16 20.40
C LYS A 162 -10.11 0.68 20.80
N GLU A 163 -10.50 1.85 20.32
CA GLU A 163 -11.78 2.50 20.62
C GLU A 163 -12.90 2.01 19.68
N ASN A 164 -12.55 1.62 18.46
CA ASN A 164 -13.48 1.19 17.41
C ASN A 164 -13.02 -0.13 16.77
N PRO A 165 -13.19 -1.29 17.46
CA PRO A 165 -12.67 -2.57 16.96
C PRO A 165 -13.25 -3.02 15.62
N THR A 166 -14.44 -2.56 15.24
CA THR A 166 -15.07 -2.84 13.94
C THR A 166 -14.28 -2.30 12.76
N LEU A 167 -13.44 -1.26 12.97
CA LEU A 167 -12.58 -0.70 11.95
C LEU A 167 -11.35 -1.56 11.64
N LYS A 168 -11.15 -2.70 12.29
CA LYS A 168 -10.16 -3.70 11.88
C LYS A 168 -10.33 -4.09 10.41
N SER A 169 -11.57 -4.11 9.91
CA SER A 169 -11.86 -4.35 8.49
C SER A 169 -11.16 -3.35 7.57
N GLN A 170 -11.06 -2.09 7.98
CA GLN A 170 -10.41 -1.04 7.19
C GLN A 170 -8.89 -1.24 7.11
N ILE A 171 -8.29 -1.84 8.13
CA ILE A 171 -6.87 -2.19 8.10
C ILE A 171 -6.59 -3.27 7.04
N ILE A 172 -7.49 -4.24 6.92
CA ILE A 172 -7.28 -5.39 6.02
C ILE A 172 -7.73 -5.09 4.59
N ASN A 173 -8.87 -4.42 4.44
CA ASN A 173 -9.53 -4.21 3.15
C ASN A 173 -9.23 -2.82 2.55
N GLY A 174 -8.77 -1.87 3.37
CA GLY A 174 -8.48 -0.53 2.89
C GLY A 174 -7.21 -0.46 2.06
N GLY A 175 -7.27 0.25 0.95
CA GLY A 175 -6.15 0.44 0.03
C GLY A 175 -5.32 1.70 0.29
N ASP A 176 -4.55 2.06 -0.72
CA ASP A 176 -3.71 3.28 -0.80
C ASP A 176 -2.55 3.37 0.21
N ASP A 177 -2.19 2.29 0.90
CA ASP A 177 -1.03 2.29 1.81
C ASP A 177 0.31 2.39 1.05
N TYR A 178 0.40 1.81 -0.14
CA TYR A 178 1.60 1.73 -0.99
C TYR A 178 2.83 1.19 -0.24
N GLU A 179 2.58 0.36 0.78
CA GLU A 179 3.60 -0.46 1.40
C GLU A 179 3.90 -1.69 0.54
N ILE A 180 5.02 -2.35 0.80
CA ILE A 180 5.41 -3.55 0.03
C ILE A 180 4.94 -4.79 0.78
N LEU A 181 4.11 -5.61 0.11
CA LEU A 181 3.79 -6.98 0.50
C LEU A 181 4.71 -7.95 -0.26
N PHE A 182 5.41 -8.81 0.44
CA PHE A 182 6.29 -9.77 -0.20
C PHE A 182 6.38 -11.10 0.56
N THR A 183 6.83 -12.13 -0.15
CA THR A 183 7.12 -13.44 0.46
C THR A 183 8.62 -13.75 0.35
N GLY A 184 9.13 -14.53 1.29
CA GLY A 184 10.54 -14.91 1.31
C GLY A 184 10.87 -15.94 2.38
N PRO A 185 12.16 -16.32 2.55
CA PRO A 185 12.59 -17.20 3.63
C PRO A 185 12.29 -16.58 5.00
N ASP A 186 12.29 -17.38 6.03
CA ASP A 186 12.08 -16.91 7.39
C ASP A 186 13.24 -16.02 7.91
N GLY A 187 12.92 -15.14 8.88
CA GLY A 187 13.92 -14.30 9.58
C GLY A 187 14.30 -12.99 8.88
N LEU A 188 13.50 -12.51 7.91
CA LEU A 188 13.72 -11.23 7.23
C LEU A 188 13.21 -10.02 8.03
N ASP A 189 12.39 -10.23 9.05
CA ASP A 189 11.85 -9.23 9.99
C ASP A 189 12.91 -8.65 10.96
N LYS A 190 14.14 -9.13 10.92
CA LYS A 190 15.30 -8.47 11.54
C LYS A 190 15.65 -7.13 10.88
N LYS A 191 15.21 -6.93 9.65
CA LYS A 191 15.35 -5.66 8.93
C LYS A 191 14.33 -4.65 9.47
N LYS A 192 14.79 -3.47 9.85
CA LYS A 192 13.91 -2.36 10.29
C LYS A 192 12.84 -2.08 9.24
N ASN A 193 11.63 -1.81 9.68
CA ASN A 193 10.44 -1.54 8.86
C ASN A 193 9.97 -2.75 8.02
N ILE A 194 10.36 -3.96 8.39
CA ILE A 194 9.82 -5.21 7.83
C ILE A 194 9.20 -6.01 8.96
N THR A 195 7.96 -6.44 8.77
CA THR A 195 7.23 -7.23 9.75
C THR A 195 6.72 -8.52 9.12
N LYS A 196 6.98 -9.66 9.77
CA LYS A 196 6.38 -10.94 9.41
C LYS A 196 4.95 -10.98 9.92
N ILE A 197 3.99 -11.20 9.00
CA ILE A 197 2.56 -11.26 9.33
C ILE A 197 1.96 -12.65 9.19
N GLY A 198 2.67 -13.59 8.55
CA GLY A 198 2.15 -14.94 8.31
C GLY A 198 3.05 -15.81 7.47
N LYS A 199 2.46 -16.80 6.83
CA LYS A 199 3.15 -17.78 5.97
C LYS A 199 2.26 -18.22 4.80
N MET A 200 2.89 -18.65 3.69
CA MET A 200 2.23 -19.29 2.56
C MET A 200 1.93 -20.76 2.87
N THR A 201 0.71 -21.20 2.55
CA THR A 201 0.21 -22.53 2.86
C THR A 201 -0.20 -23.31 1.60
N ARG A 202 -0.50 -24.59 1.74
CA ARG A 202 -1.16 -25.37 0.68
C ARG A 202 -2.64 -24.97 0.55
N GLY A 203 -3.19 -25.17 -0.65
CA GLY A 203 -4.59 -24.83 -0.94
C GLY A 203 -4.70 -23.44 -1.55
N ASP A 204 -5.88 -22.87 -1.51
CA ASP A 204 -6.27 -21.60 -2.16
C ASP A 204 -6.90 -20.59 -1.19
N GLN A 205 -7.05 -20.97 0.06
CA GLN A 205 -7.71 -20.15 1.08
C GLN A 205 -6.73 -19.24 1.81
N ILE A 206 -7.17 -18.06 2.16
CA ILE A 206 -6.50 -17.17 3.10
C ILE A 206 -7.19 -17.29 4.45
N ILE A 207 -6.45 -17.75 5.44
CA ILE A 207 -6.90 -17.85 6.83
C ILE A 207 -6.38 -16.64 7.59
N LEU A 208 -7.28 -15.86 8.16
CA LEU A 208 -6.95 -14.72 9.01
C LEU A 208 -7.32 -15.09 10.46
N THR A 209 -6.31 -15.18 11.32
CA THR A 209 -6.50 -15.45 12.76
C THR A 209 -6.52 -14.15 13.58
N ASP A 210 -7.01 -14.18 14.80
CA ASP A 210 -7.19 -13.03 15.71
C ASP A 210 -8.08 -11.92 15.10
N PHE A 211 -9.03 -12.32 14.28
CA PHE A 211 -9.94 -11.44 13.57
C PHE A 211 -11.40 -11.93 13.74
N ASP A 212 -12.37 -11.01 13.69
CA ASP A 212 -13.78 -11.37 13.82
C ASP A 212 -14.30 -11.92 12.49
N ASP A 213 -14.67 -13.21 12.46
CA ASP A 213 -15.16 -13.91 11.27
C ASP A 213 -16.45 -13.32 10.66
N ARG A 214 -17.13 -12.44 11.40
CA ARG A 214 -18.34 -11.74 10.91
C ARG A 214 -17.99 -10.56 9.98
N ILE A 215 -16.72 -10.19 9.88
CA ILE A 215 -16.26 -9.09 9.05
C ILE A 215 -15.94 -9.62 7.65
N SER A 216 -16.57 -9.03 6.62
CA SER A 216 -16.31 -9.39 5.22
C SER A 216 -14.87 -9.02 4.82
N LEU A 217 -14.22 -9.93 4.08
CA LEU A 217 -12.85 -9.78 3.57
C LEU A 217 -12.89 -9.64 2.04
N ASP A 218 -13.37 -8.52 1.54
CA ASP A 218 -13.60 -8.34 0.10
C ASP A 218 -12.57 -7.49 -0.63
N GLY A 219 -11.74 -6.73 0.08
CA GLY A 219 -10.88 -5.72 -0.52
C GLY A 219 -11.67 -4.55 -1.14
N TYR A 220 -10.99 -3.53 -1.67
CA TYR A 220 -11.63 -2.43 -2.36
C TYR A 220 -12.14 -2.89 -3.73
N LYS A 221 -13.40 -2.58 -4.05
CA LYS A 221 -14.00 -2.83 -5.38
C LYS A 221 -14.28 -1.49 -6.04
N HIS A 222 -13.72 -1.28 -7.23
CA HIS A 222 -14.11 -0.15 -8.06
C HIS A 222 -15.55 -0.34 -8.50
N GLU A 223 -16.43 0.62 -8.19
CA GLU A 223 -17.75 0.70 -8.82
C GLU A 223 -17.55 1.14 -10.26
N ILE A 224 -18.01 0.31 -11.21
CA ILE A 224 -17.94 0.58 -12.66
C ILE A 224 -19.23 1.26 -13.09
#